data_d07c0cae36b97d2ac0f0899621ace467
#
_entry.id   d07c0cae36b97d2ac0f0899621ace467
#
_cell.length_a   1.000
_cell.length_b   1.000
_cell.length_c   1.000
_cell.angle_alpha   90.00
_cell.angle_beta   90.00
_cell.angle_gamma   90.00
#
_symmetry.space_group_name_H-M   'P 1'
#
loop_
_entity.id
_entity.type
_entity.pdbx_description
1 polymer ?
#
loop_
_entity_poly.entity_id
_entity_poly.type
_entity_poly.pdbx_seq_one_letter_code
_entity_poly.pdbx_strand_id
1 'polypeptide(L)'
;RQRQMCIRDRYKVYILDQNAEENMGANQFNGATKGNSVSNGNLYLFRLAETYLLRAEAKFYQGNPIGAAEDVNVVRRRANAKKMFTTVTIGDIADERARELYLEEWRQPELTRISWCLARSGQPDEWGETYNLSTWDKQSGTDLNGGSYWYKRTTRYNIFNHGPIVSNKELNYQVDKRNLFWPIPNSAITANTGARLRQNYGYDGYDEAIPMFTNWEEAVADEELTK
;
A
#
# COMPACT_ATOMS: atom_id res chain seq x y z
N ARG A 1 0.64 -12.38 -26.06
CA ARG A 1 0.58 -11.11 -25.26
C ARG A 1 0.67 -11.33 -23.75
N GLN A 2 0.07 -12.38 -23.19
CA GLN A 2 0.28 -12.79 -21.81
C GLN A 2 1.76 -13.15 -21.51
N ARG A 3 2.49 -13.70 -22.47
CA ARG A 3 3.92 -14.04 -22.31
C ARG A 3 4.82 -12.83 -22.03
N GLN A 4 4.50 -11.65 -22.58
CA GLN A 4 5.33 -10.45 -22.32
C GLN A 4 5.13 -9.86 -20.92
N MET A 5 3.92 -9.97 -20.35
CA MET A 5 3.69 -9.62 -18.96
C MET A 5 4.40 -10.59 -18.01
N CYS A 6 4.30 -11.90 -18.26
CA CYS A 6 4.96 -12.91 -17.45
C CYS A 6 6.50 -12.80 -17.47
N ILE A 7 7.10 -12.37 -18.58
CA ILE A 7 8.55 -12.17 -18.67
C ILE A 7 8.98 -10.97 -17.84
N ARG A 8 8.22 -9.85 -17.86
CA ARG A 8 8.50 -8.69 -17.02
C ARG A 8 8.31 -8.98 -15.53
N ASP A 9 7.28 -9.74 -15.17
CA ASP A 9 7.06 -10.17 -13.79
C ASP A 9 8.19 -11.04 -13.27
N ARG A 10 8.78 -11.88 -14.11
CA ARG A 10 9.97 -12.67 -13.74
C ARG A 10 11.17 -11.79 -13.40
N TYR A 11 11.41 -10.71 -14.14
CA TYR A 11 12.51 -9.79 -13.84
C TYR A 11 12.31 -8.99 -12.54
N LYS A 12 11.06 -8.78 -12.11
CA LYS A 12 10.79 -8.15 -10.81
C LYS A 12 10.99 -9.10 -9.64
N VAL A 13 10.64 -10.36 -9.83
CA VAL A 13 10.73 -11.40 -8.77
C VAL A 13 12.12 -12.01 -8.71
N TYR A 14 12.78 -12.14 -9.86
CA TYR A 14 14.13 -12.64 -9.94
C TYR A 14 15.05 -11.55 -10.43
N ILE A 15 15.85 -11.03 -9.53
CA ILE A 15 16.95 -10.14 -9.89
C ILE A 15 17.96 -11.04 -10.61
N LEU A 16 18.00 -10.92 -11.93
CA LEU A 16 18.98 -11.62 -12.75
C LEU A 16 20.34 -10.98 -12.48
N ASP A 17 21.14 -11.66 -11.68
CA ASP A 17 22.55 -11.40 -11.59
C ASP A 17 23.26 -12.43 -12.49
N GLN A 18 23.75 -11.98 -13.61
CA GLN A 18 24.42 -12.82 -14.60
C GLN A 18 25.62 -13.58 -13.99
N ASN A 19 26.33 -12.95 -13.06
CA ASN A 19 27.43 -13.58 -12.35
C ASN A 19 26.96 -14.68 -11.38
N ALA A 20 25.77 -14.49 -10.76
CA ALA A 20 25.18 -15.51 -9.90
C ALA A 20 24.65 -16.68 -10.72
N GLU A 21 24.10 -16.44 -11.91
CA GLU A 21 23.67 -17.48 -12.84
C GLU A 21 24.83 -18.33 -13.36
N GLU A 22 25.94 -17.70 -13.73
CA GLU A 22 27.14 -18.38 -14.21
C GLU A 22 27.81 -19.22 -13.11
N ASN A 23 27.79 -18.74 -11.87
CA ASN A 23 28.44 -19.43 -10.75
C ASN A 23 27.60 -20.53 -10.11
N MET A 24 26.28 -20.53 -10.28
CA MET A 24 25.37 -21.45 -9.60
C MET A 24 24.72 -22.49 -10.52
N GLY A 25 24.90 -22.38 -11.84
CA GLY A 25 24.36 -23.30 -12.84
C GLY A 25 22.85 -23.26 -12.99
N ALA A 26 22.35 -23.86 -14.07
CA ALA A 26 20.94 -23.84 -14.48
C ALA A 26 19.92 -24.42 -13.48
N ASN A 27 20.38 -25.03 -12.39
CA ASN A 27 19.53 -25.68 -11.38
C ASN A 27 18.84 -24.74 -10.41
N GLN A 28 19.19 -23.45 -10.40
CA GLN A 28 18.54 -22.46 -9.53
C GLN A 28 17.08 -22.18 -9.91
N PHE A 29 16.73 -22.31 -11.19
CA PHE A 29 15.36 -22.08 -11.64
C PHE A 29 14.35 -23.14 -11.19
N ASN A 30 14.81 -24.29 -10.71
CA ASN A 30 13.96 -25.41 -10.32
C ASN A 30 13.65 -25.46 -8.82
N GLY A 31 13.94 -24.44 -8.05
CA GLY A 31 13.59 -24.38 -6.62
C GLY A 31 14.33 -25.40 -5.73
N ALA A 32 15.29 -26.12 -6.28
CA ALA A 32 16.00 -27.22 -5.59
C ALA A 32 17.32 -26.77 -4.93
N THR A 33 17.70 -25.53 -5.05
CA THR A 33 18.94 -25.05 -4.45
C THR A 33 18.72 -24.57 -3.05
N LYS A 34 19.44 -25.19 -2.17
CA LYS A 34 19.56 -24.85 -0.76
C LYS A 34 19.95 -23.39 -0.61
N GLY A 35 19.05 -22.60 -0.07
CA GLY A 35 19.29 -21.38 0.66
C GLY A 35 20.24 -20.37 0.04
N ASN A 36 19.84 -19.15 0.05
CA ASN A 36 20.68 -17.96 -0.08
C ASN A 36 21.35 -17.78 -1.45
N SER A 37 20.59 -17.73 -2.51
CA SER A 37 21.03 -16.97 -3.66
C SER A 37 21.00 -15.48 -3.28
N VAL A 38 22.11 -15.00 -2.77
CA VAL A 38 22.32 -13.57 -2.60
C VAL A 38 22.55 -13.02 -4.01
N SER A 39 21.48 -12.53 -4.62
CA SER A 39 21.62 -11.80 -5.86
C SER A 39 22.33 -10.48 -5.53
N ASN A 40 23.39 -10.15 -6.27
CA ASN A 40 24.03 -8.83 -6.23
C ASN A 40 23.27 -7.78 -7.06
N GLY A 41 22.09 -8.15 -7.60
CA GLY A 41 21.26 -7.23 -8.35
C GLY A 41 20.71 -6.10 -7.48
N ASN A 42 20.67 -4.91 -8.05
CA ASN A 42 20.13 -3.74 -7.37
C ASN A 42 18.61 -3.81 -7.28
N LEU A 43 18.07 -3.63 -6.08
CA LEU A 43 16.63 -3.43 -5.87
C LEU A 43 16.25 -1.99 -6.19
N TYR A 44 15.15 -1.81 -6.90
CA TYR A 44 14.57 -0.48 -7.08
C TYR A 44 13.96 -0.02 -5.75
N LEU A 45 14.48 1.08 -5.21
CA LEU A 45 13.85 1.77 -4.08
C LEU A 45 12.78 2.73 -4.57
N PHE A 46 13.10 3.49 -5.62
CA PHE A 46 12.20 4.41 -6.30
C PHE A 46 12.48 4.39 -7.79
N ARG A 47 11.44 4.58 -8.59
CA ARG A 47 11.59 4.74 -10.04
C ARG A 47 10.60 5.76 -10.60
N LEU A 48 10.91 6.28 -11.77
CA LEU A 48 10.17 7.36 -12.40
C LEU A 48 8.67 7.08 -12.57
N ALA A 49 8.27 5.82 -12.78
CA ALA A 49 6.87 5.44 -12.86
C ALA A 49 6.10 5.75 -11.57
N GLU A 50 6.71 5.48 -10.41
CA GLU A 50 6.15 5.84 -9.12
C GLU A 50 5.98 7.35 -8.95
N THR A 51 6.99 8.13 -9.38
CA THR A 51 6.92 9.61 -9.35
C THR A 51 5.75 10.14 -10.18
N TYR A 52 5.52 9.57 -11.38
CA TYR A 52 4.35 9.95 -12.19
C TYR A 52 3.04 9.59 -11.48
N LEU A 53 2.95 8.43 -10.88
CA LEU A 53 1.72 7.99 -10.18
C LEU A 53 1.46 8.78 -8.90
N LEU A 54 2.51 9.15 -8.15
CA LEU A 54 2.39 10.07 -7.01
C LEU A 54 1.95 11.47 -7.43
N ARG A 55 2.46 11.97 -8.57
CA ARG A 55 2.04 13.26 -9.11
C ARG A 55 0.59 13.22 -9.61
N ALA A 56 0.18 12.11 -10.23
CA ALA A 56 -1.22 11.91 -10.61
C ALA A 56 -2.14 11.97 -9.39
N GLU A 57 -1.76 11.31 -8.34
CA GLU A 57 -2.48 11.29 -7.07
C GLU A 57 -2.58 12.70 -6.45
N ALA A 58 -1.46 13.43 -6.41
CA ALA A 58 -1.44 14.82 -5.93
C ALA A 58 -2.37 15.73 -6.76
N LYS A 59 -2.37 15.61 -8.08
CA LYS A 59 -3.29 16.35 -8.97
C LYS A 59 -4.75 15.97 -8.69
N PHE A 60 -5.03 14.69 -8.47
CA PHE A 60 -6.36 14.24 -8.12
C PHE A 60 -6.85 14.90 -6.83
N TYR A 61 -6.06 14.89 -5.76
CA TYR A 61 -6.42 15.53 -4.49
C TYR A 61 -6.60 17.04 -4.60
N GLN A 62 -5.98 17.68 -5.60
CA GLN A 62 -6.19 19.09 -5.93
C GLN A 62 -7.44 19.34 -6.81
N GLY A 63 -8.25 18.32 -7.08
CA GLY A 63 -9.44 18.44 -7.92
C GLY A 63 -9.15 18.49 -9.43
N ASN A 64 -7.99 18.00 -9.87
CA ASN A 64 -7.60 17.94 -11.27
C ASN A 64 -7.48 16.49 -11.78
N PRO A 65 -8.59 15.75 -11.94
CA PRO A 65 -8.56 14.36 -12.39
C PRO A 65 -8.15 14.20 -13.86
N ILE A 66 -8.29 15.25 -14.69
CA ILE A 66 -7.83 15.25 -16.09
C ILE A 66 -6.30 15.30 -16.13
N GLY A 67 -5.68 16.23 -15.41
CA GLY A 67 -4.23 16.31 -15.30
C GLY A 67 -3.62 15.08 -14.61
N ALA A 68 -4.35 14.43 -13.71
CA ALA A 68 -3.96 13.16 -13.13
C ALA A 68 -3.95 12.04 -14.19
N ALA A 69 -4.97 12.00 -15.08
CA ALA A 69 -5.04 11.03 -16.16
C ALA A 69 -3.85 11.16 -17.14
N GLU A 70 -3.36 12.37 -17.40
CA GLU A 70 -2.18 12.58 -18.24
C GLU A 70 -0.96 11.84 -17.68
N ASP A 71 -0.71 11.93 -16.37
CA ASP A 71 0.42 11.29 -15.71
C ASP A 71 0.26 9.76 -15.68
N VAL A 72 -0.93 9.26 -15.36
CA VAL A 72 -1.23 7.82 -15.46
C VAL A 72 -0.98 7.31 -16.88
N ASN A 73 -1.38 8.07 -17.88
CA ASN A 73 -1.20 7.71 -19.28
C ASN A 73 0.27 7.68 -19.72
N VAL A 74 1.17 8.42 -19.08
CA VAL A 74 2.62 8.29 -19.33
C VAL A 74 3.08 6.86 -19.03
N VAL A 75 2.70 6.35 -17.85
CA VAL A 75 3.02 4.98 -17.44
C VAL A 75 2.38 3.96 -18.36
N ARG A 76 1.11 4.15 -18.69
CA ARG A 76 0.33 3.27 -19.56
C ARG A 76 0.89 3.22 -21.00
N ARG A 77 1.29 4.36 -21.57
CA ARG A 77 1.96 4.41 -22.89
C ARG A 77 3.26 3.63 -22.90
N ARG A 78 4.09 3.81 -21.88
CA ARG A 78 5.32 3.02 -21.73
C ARG A 78 5.05 1.52 -21.70
N ALA A 79 3.98 1.11 -20.99
CA ALA A 79 3.56 -0.30 -20.90
C ALA A 79 2.79 -0.80 -22.13
N ASN A 80 2.61 0.05 -23.17
CA ASN A 80 1.82 -0.24 -24.36
C ASN A 80 0.39 -0.69 -24.05
N ALA A 81 -0.24 -0.05 -23.06
CA ALA A 81 -1.62 -0.32 -22.68
C ALA A 81 -2.57 0.17 -23.77
N LYS A 82 -3.61 -0.61 -24.08
CA LYS A 82 -4.56 -0.27 -25.17
C LYS A 82 -5.49 0.87 -24.82
N LYS A 83 -5.90 0.97 -23.53
CA LYS A 83 -6.85 1.98 -23.06
C LYS A 83 -6.10 3.12 -22.38
N MET A 84 -6.35 4.34 -22.82
CA MET A 84 -5.93 5.56 -22.14
C MET A 84 -7.12 6.16 -21.40
N PHE A 85 -6.82 6.89 -20.33
CA PHE A 85 -7.82 7.60 -19.54
C PHE A 85 -7.98 9.05 -20.03
N THR A 86 -9.21 9.53 -20.09
CA THR A 86 -9.51 10.98 -20.27
C THR A 86 -9.60 11.68 -18.92
N THR A 87 -10.05 10.95 -17.92
CA THR A 87 -10.11 11.36 -16.51
C THR A 87 -9.90 10.11 -15.66
N VAL A 88 -9.50 10.27 -14.42
CA VAL A 88 -9.26 9.15 -13.48
C VAL A 88 -9.93 9.41 -12.14
N THR A 89 -10.33 8.32 -11.51
CA THR A 89 -10.69 8.27 -10.09
C THR A 89 -9.47 7.88 -9.26
N ILE A 90 -9.57 8.01 -7.95
CA ILE A 90 -8.51 7.49 -7.06
C ILE A 90 -8.35 5.97 -7.21
N GLY A 91 -9.44 5.25 -7.48
CA GLY A 91 -9.41 3.82 -7.74
C GLY A 91 -8.61 3.46 -8.99
N ASP A 92 -8.75 4.22 -10.09
CA ASP A 92 -7.97 4.01 -11.31
C ASP A 92 -6.47 4.21 -11.06
N ILE A 93 -6.10 5.24 -10.28
CA ILE A 93 -4.71 5.51 -9.90
C ILE A 93 -4.17 4.37 -9.02
N ALA A 94 -4.93 3.97 -8.00
CA ALA A 94 -4.56 2.87 -7.11
C ALA A 94 -4.40 1.54 -7.84
N ASP A 95 -5.23 1.29 -8.86
CA ASP A 95 -5.13 0.10 -9.71
C ASP A 95 -3.92 0.14 -10.64
N GLU A 96 -3.59 1.32 -11.19
CA GLU A 96 -2.38 1.46 -12.01
C GLU A 96 -1.12 1.31 -11.17
N ARG A 97 -1.10 1.84 -9.93
CA ARG A 97 -0.02 1.59 -8.96
C ARG A 97 0.14 0.08 -8.70
N ALA A 98 -0.95 -0.61 -8.42
CA ALA A 98 -0.92 -2.06 -8.17
C ALA A 98 -0.38 -2.86 -9.37
N ARG A 99 -0.68 -2.45 -10.61
CA ARG A 99 -0.17 -3.09 -11.83
C ARG A 99 1.29 -2.76 -12.10
N GLU A 100 1.64 -1.48 -11.99
CA GLU A 100 2.97 -0.99 -12.36
C GLU A 100 4.01 -1.29 -11.28
N LEU A 101 3.64 -1.14 -10.01
CA LEU A 101 4.54 -1.26 -8.85
C LEU A 101 4.39 -2.61 -8.12
N TYR A 102 3.84 -3.62 -8.81
CA TYR A 102 3.72 -4.97 -8.26
C TYR A 102 5.07 -5.48 -7.75
N LEU A 103 5.10 -5.94 -6.49
CA LEU A 103 6.30 -6.37 -5.75
C LEU A 103 7.33 -5.27 -5.45
N GLU A 104 7.05 -4.02 -5.80
CA GLU A 104 7.89 -2.86 -5.46
C GLU A 104 7.25 -2.03 -4.36
N GLU A 105 5.91 -1.99 -4.33
CA GLU A 105 5.13 -1.21 -3.39
C GLU A 105 4.42 -2.10 -2.36
N TRP A 106 4.41 -1.66 -1.12
CA TRP A 106 3.65 -2.28 -0.04
C TRP A 106 2.19 -1.83 -0.11
N ARG A 107 1.33 -2.67 -0.67
CA ARG A 107 -0.06 -2.32 -0.97
C ARG A 107 -0.88 -1.88 0.24
N GLN A 108 -0.69 -2.50 1.39
CA GLN A 108 -1.44 -2.15 2.60
C GLN A 108 -1.11 -0.76 3.11
N PRO A 109 0.15 -0.37 3.38
CA PRO A 109 0.49 1.00 3.73
C PRO A 109 0.01 2.04 2.72
N GLU A 110 0.08 1.74 1.43
CA GLU A 110 -0.41 2.64 0.39
C GLU A 110 -1.92 2.88 0.48
N LEU A 111 -2.72 1.84 0.66
CA LEU A 111 -4.17 1.99 0.82
C LEU A 111 -4.52 2.76 2.10
N THR A 112 -3.77 2.56 3.18
CA THR A 112 -3.92 3.34 4.41
C THR A 112 -3.61 4.82 4.15
N ARG A 113 -2.51 5.11 3.46
CA ARG A 113 -2.11 6.47 3.08
C ARG A 113 -3.16 7.14 2.18
N ILE A 114 -3.65 6.44 1.16
CA ILE A 114 -4.70 6.93 0.26
C ILE A 114 -5.97 7.24 1.05
N SER A 115 -6.39 6.39 1.99
CA SER A 115 -7.57 6.63 2.83
C SER A 115 -7.43 7.92 3.65
N TRP A 116 -6.27 8.17 4.21
CA TRP A 116 -5.95 9.38 4.94
C TRP A 116 -5.97 10.62 4.03
N CYS A 117 -5.34 10.52 2.87
CA CYS A 117 -5.29 11.62 1.90
C CYS A 117 -6.67 11.99 1.35
N LEU A 118 -7.55 11.00 1.10
CA LEU A 118 -8.95 11.25 0.74
C LEU A 118 -9.67 12.03 1.84
N ALA A 119 -9.53 11.62 3.10
CA ALA A 119 -10.14 12.32 4.22
C ALA A 119 -9.62 13.76 4.38
N ARG A 120 -8.35 13.99 4.07
CA ARG A 120 -7.73 15.33 4.11
C ARG A 120 -8.16 16.23 2.96
N SER A 121 -8.30 15.67 1.77
CA SER A 121 -8.63 16.42 0.56
C SER A 121 -10.11 16.67 0.38
N GLY A 122 -10.97 15.82 0.98
CA GLY A 122 -12.41 15.83 0.77
C GLY A 122 -12.82 15.40 -0.64
N GLN A 123 -11.90 14.88 -1.45
CA GLN A 123 -12.22 14.35 -2.79
C GLN A 123 -13.00 13.03 -2.67
N PRO A 124 -13.96 12.78 -3.58
CA PRO A 124 -14.71 11.54 -3.57
C PRO A 124 -13.84 10.35 -4.03
N ASP A 125 -14.17 9.19 -3.53
CA ASP A 125 -13.63 7.93 -4.06
C ASP A 125 -14.29 7.54 -5.40
N GLU A 126 -13.93 6.38 -5.96
CA GLU A 126 -14.49 5.87 -7.21
C GLU A 126 -15.97 5.47 -7.12
N TRP A 127 -16.54 5.43 -5.93
CA TRP A 127 -17.96 5.18 -5.69
C TRP A 127 -18.73 6.47 -5.35
N GLY A 128 -18.06 7.63 -5.36
CA GLY A 128 -18.65 8.94 -5.09
C GLY A 128 -18.77 9.30 -3.62
N GLU A 129 -18.14 8.54 -2.72
CA GLU A 129 -18.18 8.81 -1.30
C GLU A 129 -16.99 9.65 -0.84
N THR A 130 -17.26 10.53 0.13
CA THR A 130 -16.26 11.40 0.77
C THR A 130 -16.03 11.00 2.21
N TYR A 131 -14.82 11.26 2.68
CA TYR A 131 -14.37 10.93 4.03
C TYR A 131 -13.88 12.19 4.75
N ASN A 132 -13.78 12.10 6.07
CA ASN A 132 -13.18 13.11 6.90
C ASN A 132 -12.27 12.46 7.96
N LEU A 133 -11.51 13.27 8.68
CA LEU A 133 -10.53 12.78 9.66
C LEU A 133 -11.12 11.97 10.82
N SER A 134 -12.44 12.07 11.06
CA SER A 134 -13.12 11.25 12.08
C SER A 134 -13.65 9.93 11.55
N THR A 135 -13.66 9.71 10.22
CA THR A 135 -14.27 8.53 9.58
C THR A 135 -13.31 7.72 8.73
N TRP A 136 -12.12 8.23 8.44
CA TRP A 136 -11.16 7.59 7.52
C TRP A 136 -10.70 6.20 7.97
N ASP A 137 -10.74 5.91 9.26
CA ASP A 137 -10.30 4.66 9.86
C ASP A 137 -11.46 3.81 10.39
N LYS A 138 -12.71 4.18 10.10
CA LYS A 138 -13.88 3.44 10.57
C LYS A 138 -14.02 2.11 9.83
N GLN A 139 -14.28 1.08 10.64
CA GLN A 139 -14.72 -0.23 10.16
C GLN A 139 -16.24 -0.22 10.03
N SER A 140 -16.76 -0.85 8.97
CA SER A 140 -18.20 -0.87 8.69
C SER A 140 -18.95 -2.03 9.34
N GLY A 141 -18.33 -2.84 10.16
CA GLY A 141 -18.94 -4.07 10.69
C GLY A 141 -19.23 -5.06 9.56
N THR A 142 -20.49 -5.45 9.41
CA THR A 142 -20.94 -6.38 8.35
C THR A 142 -21.33 -5.67 7.04
N ASP A 143 -21.39 -4.34 7.02
CA ASP A 143 -21.72 -3.59 5.82
C ASP A 143 -20.47 -3.32 4.98
N LEU A 144 -20.35 -4.00 3.85
CA LEU A 144 -19.24 -3.86 2.91
C LEU A 144 -19.23 -2.54 2.15
N ASN A 145 -20.34 -1.85 2.14
CA ASN A 145 -20.47 -0.55 1.49
C ASN A 145 -20.13 0.59 2.45
N GLY A 146 -20.08 0.30 3.75
CA GLY A 146 -19.70 1.25 4.78
C GLY A 146 -18.19 1.27 5.09
N GLY A 147 -17.81 2.06 6.08
CA GLY A 147 -16.45 2.15 6.58
C GLY A 147 -15.52 3.03 5.77
N SER A 148 -14.24 2.91 6.01
CA SER A 148 -13.20 3.70 5.36
C SER A 148 -12.94 3.22 3.92
N TYR A 149 -12.28 4.07 3.15
CA TYR A 149 -11.83 3.71 1.80
C TYR A 149 -10.93 2.46 1.81
N TRP A 150 -9.99 2.37 2.76
CA TRP A 150 -9.13 1.20 2.94
C TRP A 150 -9.94 -0.08 3.10
N TYR A 151 -10.97 -0.03 3.98
CA TYR A 151 -11.84 -1.17 4.23
C TYR A 151 -12.59 -1.61 2.97
N LYS A 152 -13.21 -0.66 2.26
CA LYS A 152 -13.94 -0.93 1.01
C LYS A 152 -13.04 -1.54 -0.07
N ARG A 153 -11.86 -0.97 -0.28
CA ARG A 153 -10.91 -1.48 -1.28
C ARG A 153 -10.44 -2.89 -0.94
N THR A 154 -10.16 -3.15 0.34
CA THR A 154 -9.68 -4.44 0.80
C THR A 154 -10.75 -5.52 0.69
N THR A 155 -12.01 -5.19 1.02
CA THR A 155 -13.11 -6.17 1.01
C THR A 155 -13.69 -6.39 -0.38
N ARG A 156 -13.89 -5.34 -1.18
CA ARG A 156 -14.52 -5.43 -2.51
C ARG A 156 -13.64 -6.06 -3.58
N TYR A 157 -12.34 -5.83 -3.52
CA TYR A 157 -11.39 -6.28 -4.54
C TYR A 157 -10.50 -7.43 -4.07
N ASN A 158 -10.89 -8.11 -3.01
CA ASN A 158 -10.20 -9.31 -2.58
C ASN A 158 -10.47 -10.45 -3.56
N ILE A 159 -9.44 -11.21 -3.90
CA ILE A 159 -9.56 -12.38 -4.78
C ILE A 159 -10.54 -13.44 -4.26
N PHE A 160 -10.71 -13.50 -2.93
CA PHE A 160 -11.63 -14.42 -2.26
C PHE A 160 -13.05 -13.87 -2.12
N ASN A 161 -13.22 -12.54 -2.28
CA ASN A 161 -14.50 -11.85 -2.22
C ASN A 161 -14.75 -11.14 -3.54
N HIS A 162 -15.16 -11.88 -4.56
CA HIS A 162 -15.60 -11.30 -5.82
C HIS A 162 -16.99 -10.69 -5.68
N GLY A 163 -17.07 -9.37 -5.54
CA GLY A 163 -18.33 -8.65 -5.46
C GLY A 163 -18.90 -8.55 -4.06
N PRO A 164 -20.19 -8.16 -3.93
CA PRO A 164 -20.86 -8.11 -2.64
C PRO A 164 -20.71 -9.48 -1.99
N ILE A 165 -20.28 -9.52 -0.75
CA ILE A 165 -19.86 -10.73 -0.05
C ILE A 165 -20.80 -11.89 -0.39
N VAL A 166 -20.30 -12.78 -1.18
CA VAL A 166 -20.72 -14.16 -1.04
C VAL A 166 -19.87 -14.68 0.13
N SER A 167 -20.47 -14.79 1.30
CA SER A 167 -19.80 -15.42 2.41
C SER A 167 -19.42 -16.83 1.98
N ASN A 168 -18.19 -17.01 1.51
CA ASN A 168 -17.65 -18.34 1.49
C ASN A 168 -17.55 -18.78 2.95
N LYS A 169 -18.45 -19.64 3.36
CA LYS A 169 -18.55 -20.11 4.74
C LYS A 169 -17.23 -20.71 5.28
N GLU A 170 -16.31 -21.02 4.38
CA GLU A 170 -15.01 -21.61 4.71
C GLU A 170 -13.89 -20.56 4.86
N LEU A 171 -14.04 -19.36 4.29
CA LEU A 171 -13.04 -18.30 4.35
C LEU A 171 -13.70 -17.01 4.85
N ASN A 172 -13.86 -16.90 6.16
CA ASN A 172 -14.23 -15.65 6.80
C ASN A 172 -13.07 -14.66 6.70
N TYR A 173 -13.15 -13.77 5.71
CA TYR A 173 -12.23 -12.65 5.61
C TYR A 173 -12.61 -11.61 6.66
N GLN A 174 -11.86 -11.58 7.73
CA GLN A 174 -12.05 -10.60 8.80
C GLN A 174 -11.05 -9.48 8.63
N VAL A 175 -11.56 -8.27 8.44
CA VAL A 175 -10.76 -7.03 8.42
C VAL A 175 -11.12 -6.23 9.65
N ASP A 176 -10.14 -5.95 10.47
CA ASP A 176 -10.26 -5.18 11.69
C ASP A 176 -9.53 -3.84 11.54
N LYS A 177 -9.95 -2.82 12.31
CA LYS A 177 -9.31 -1.50 12.36
C LYS A 177 -7.80 -1.58 12.61
N ARG A 178 -7.34 -2.54 13.42
CA ARG A 178 -5.91 -2.77 13.67
C ARG A 178 -5.11 -3.04 12.40
N ASN A 179 -5.74 -3.59 11.36
CA ASN A 179 -5.07 -3.92 10.11
C ASN A 179 -4.72 -2.70 9.25
N LEU A 180 -5.19 -1.50 9.62
CA LEU A 180 -4.75 -0.23 8.99
C LEU A 180 -3.26 0.02 9.20
N PHE A 181 -2.73 -0.39 10.35
CA PHE A 181 -1.33 -0.22 10.70
C PHE A 181 -0.69 -1.57 11.02
N TRP A 182 0.58 -1.67 10.81
CA TRP A 182 1.36 -2.79 11.29
C TRP A 182 1.77 -2.58 12.75
N PRO A 183 2.01 -3.65 13.53
CA PRO A 183 2.54 -3.51 14.87
C PRO A 183 3.95 -2.92 14.81
N ILE A 184 4.23 -2.02 15.74
CA ILE A 184 5.60 -1.56 15.95
C ILE A 184 6.40 -2.75 16.52
N PRO A 185 7.52 -3.15 15.91
CA PRO A 185 8.32 -4.26 16.41
C PRO A 185 8.71 -4.06 17.87
N ASN A 186 8.56 -5.09 18.69
CA ASN A 186 8.87 -5.00 20.12
C ASN A 186 10.33 -4.60 20.36
N SER A 187 11.23 -5.03 19.48
CA SER A 187 12.63 -4.61 19.51
C SER A 187 12.83 -3.09 19.35
N ALA A 188 11.98 -2.43 18.56
CA ALA A 188 12.02 -0.97 18.42
C ALA A 188 11.47 -0.27 19.68
N ILE A 189 10.43 -0.82 20.30
CA ILE A 189 9.87 -0.29 21.54
C ILE A 189 10.89 -0.42 22.68
N THR A 190 11.50 -1.58 22.83
CA THR A 190 12.48 -1.85 23.92
C THR A 190 13.82 -1.14 23.71
N ALA A 191 14.23 -0.90 22.48
CA ALA A 191 15.46 -0.16 22.19
C ALA A 191 15.32 1.35 22.44
N ASN A 192 14.10 1.87 22.45
CA ASN A 192 13.85 3.28 22.71
C ASN A 192 13.80 3.54 24.22
N THR A 193 14.94 3.89 24.80
CA THR A 193 15.06 4.18 26.24
C THR A 193 14.76 5.64 26.59
N GLY A 194 14.66 6.51 25.59
CA GLY A 194 14.48 7.96 25.80
C GLY A 194 13.02 8.41 25.89
N ALA A 195 12.08 7.59 25.38
CA ALA A 195 10.65 7.94 25.39
C ALA A 195 9.79 6.67 25.34
N ARG A 196 8.56 6.77 25.82
CA ARG A 196 7.60 5.67 25.68
C ARG A 196 6.97 5.70 24.29
N LEU A 197 7.14 4.61 23.54
CA LEU A 197 6.46 4.42 22.26
C LEU A 197 5.10 3.75 22.48
N ARG A 198 4.06 4.39 22.01
CA ARG A 198 2.70 3.81 21.99
C ARG A 198 2.61 2.79 20.86
N GLN A 199 2.24 1.57 21.18
CA GLN A 199 1.93 0.54 20.18
C GLN A 199 0.69 0.94 19.37
N ASN A 200 0.59 0.50 18.13
CA ASN A 200 -0.60 0.72 17.31
C ASN A 200 -1.82 -0.02 17.86
N TYR A 201 -2.98 0.57 17.62
CA TYR A 201 -4.28 0.07 18.10
C TYR A 201 -4.48 -1.42 17.80
N GLY A 202 -4.97 -2.16 18.81
CA GLY A 202 -5.36 -3.57 18.70
C GLY A 202 -4.21 -4.59 18.75
N TYR A 203 -2.98 -4.13 18.99
CA TYR A 203 -1.82 -5.00 19.21
C TYR A 203 -1.40 -5.03 20.68
N ASP A 204 -0.75 -6.12 21.09
CA ASP A 204 -0.25 -6.28 22.45
C ASP A 204 0.70 -5.15 22.83
N GLY A 205 0.46 -4.56 24.02
CA GLY A 205 1.22 -3.39 24.46
C GLY A 205 0.63 -2.05 24.02
N TYR A 206 -0.55 -2.04 23.38
CA TYR A 206 -1.29 -0.81 23.15
C TYR A 206 -1.77 -0.21 24.48
N ASP A 207 -1.43 1.05 24.71
CA ASP A 207 -1.80 1.78 25.91
C ASP A 207 -2.28 3.20 25.53
N GLU A 208 -3.55 3.48 25.77
CA GLU A 208 -4.15 4.79 25.50
C GLU A 208 -3.62 5.91 26.40
N ALA A 209 -3.07 5.57 27.56
CA ALA A 209 -2.47 6.53 28.47
C ALA A 209 -1.17 7.15 27.95
N ILE A 210 -0.53 6.48 26.96
CA ILE A 210 0.63 7.07 26.28
C ILE A 210 0.11 8.10 25.27
N PRO A 211 0.44 9.39 25.41
CA PRO A 211 -0.09 10.43 24.53
C PRO A 211 0.42 10.27 23.09
N MET A 212 -0.41 10.70 22.15
CA MET A 212 -0.01 10.89 20.75
C MET A 212 0.04 12.38 20.47
N PHE A 213 1.17 12.84 19.98
CA PHE A 213 1.38 14.23 19.60
C PHE A 213 1.09 14.42 18.12
N THR A 214 0.54 15.58 17.77
CA THR A 214 0.24 15.92 16.37
C THR A 214 1.40 16.61 15.68
N ASN A 215 2.31 17.15 16.46
CA ASN A 215 3.54 17.78 15.98
C ASN A 215 4.72 17.44 16.91
N TRP A 216 5.92 17.64 16.43
CA TRP A 216 7.14 17.28 17.13
C TRP A 216 7.46 18.26 18.29
N GLU A 217 7.02 19.51 18.20
CA GLU A 217 7.21 20.51 19.24
C GLU A 217 6.49 20.12 20.53
N GLU A 218 5.27 19.61 20.43
CA GLU A 218 4.52 19.07 21.57
C GLU A 218 5.24 17.89 22.20
N ALA A 219 5.77 16.98 21.36
CA ALA A 219 6.49 15.80 21.84
C ALA A 219 7.80 16.17 22.59
N VAL A 220 8.51 17.19 22.11
CA VAL A 220 9.74 17.68 22.75
C VAL A 220 9.43 18.44 24.05
N ALA A 221 8.29 19.13 24.11
CA ALA A 221 7.88 19.89 25.31
C ALA A 221 7.38 18.98 26.43
N ASP A 222 7.05 17.73 26.16
CA ASP A 222 6.58 16.78 27.17
C ASP A 222 7.76 16.14 27.92
N GLU A 223 8.19 16.82 28.99
CA GLU A 223 9.27 16.34 29.85
C GLU A 223 8.95 15.03 30.59
N GLU A 224 7.67 14.64 30.71
CA GLU A 224 7.27 13.39 31.36
C GLU A 224 7.62 12.15 30.52
N LEU A 225 7.75 12.29 29.22
CA LEU A 225 8.14 11.22 28.33
C LEU A 225 9.65 10.93 28.31
N THR A 226 10.45 11.84 28.86
CA THR A 226 11.90 11.75 28.87
C THR A 226 12.48 11.24 30.19
N LYS A 227 11.63 10.91 31.15
CA LYS A 227 11.97 10.29 32.42
C LYS A 227 11.50 8.84 32.45
#